data_c62971b4df4fb32384bde4f640d0a526
#
_entry.id   c62971b4df4fb32384bde4f640d0a526
#
_cell.length_a   1.000
_cell.length_b   1.000
_cell.length_c   1.000
_cell.angle_alpha   90.00
_cell.angle_beta   90.00
_cell.angle_gamma   90.00
#
_symmetry.space_group_name_H-M   'P 1'
#
loop_
_entity.id
_entity.type
_entity.pdbx_description
1 polymer ?
#
loop_
_entity_poly.entity_id
_entity_poly.type
_entity_poly.pdbx_seq_one_letter_code
_entity_poly.pdbx_strand_id
1 'polypeptide(L)'
;MQQLSPNVLVLNVGDQIPQGDYIKIYLAGSEDLNPSNEKWQDKLCNAMVTLTDGPGAISVFKGKNWMFINPMMAPQMDPTPSMINPEFVNKLTWQTDMMNAADGIFLNFLKRSTSPLPLYTFGLTVNCGKLVVRCSEEYFQYGLVSFMCGRHSVPLLPNKSTVKDVIWAFFSLLPSLQVNQKLQLPE
;
A
#
# COMPACT_ATOMS: atom_id res chain seq x y z
N MET A 1 -16.12 -1.21 -3.48
CA MET A 1 -15.26 -2.33 -3.94
C MET A 1 -15.22 -2.34 -5.46
N GLN A 2 -14.05 -2.42 -6.05
CA GLN A 2 -13.83 -2.38 -7.49
C GLN A 2 -12.95 -3.55 -7.93
N GLN A 3 -13.48 -4.41 -8.82
CA GLN A 3 -12.70 -5.45 -9.48
C GLN A 3 -11.99 -4.85 -10.69
N LEU A 4 -10.66 -4.88 -10.73
CA LEU A 4 -9.87 -4.37 -11.84
C LEU A 4 -9.51 -5.47 -12.85
N SER A 5 -9.32 -6.70 -12.37
CA SER A 5 -9.07 -7.90 -13.18
C SER A 5 -9.46 -9.15 -12.38
N PRO A 6 -9.44 -10.36 -12.97
CA PRO A 6 -9.75 -11.58 -12.21
C PRO A 6 -8.96 -11.74 -10.91
N ASN A 7 -7.70 -11.26 -10.89
CA ASN A 7 -6.79 -11.45 -9.77
C ASN A 7 -6.46 -10.14 -9.01
N VAL A 8 -7.08 -8.99 -9.33
CA VAL A 8 -6.81 -7.71 -8.68
C VAL A 8 -8.09 -7.02 -8.25
N LEU A 9 -8.25 -6.83 -6.95
CA LEU A 9 -9.38 -6.20 -6.29
C LEU A 9 -8.93 -4.94 -5.54
N VAL A 10 -9.75 -3.90 -5.55
CA VAL A 10 -9.55 -2.68 -4.75
C VAL A 10 -10.71 -2.49 -3.79
N LEU A 11 -10.39 -2.40 -2.50
CA LEU A 11 -11.33 -1.96 -1.45
C LEU A 11 -11.20 -0.47 -1.22
N ASN A 12 -12.33 0.22 -1.13
CA ASN A 12 -12.40 1.63 -0.77
C ASN A 12 -13.01 1.79 0.62
N VAL A 13 -12.94 2.99 1.17
CA VAL A 13 -13.49 3.29 2.50
C VAL A 13 -14.95 2.84 2.61
N GLY A 14 -15.27 2.09 3.67
CA GLY A 14 -16.58 1.53 3.93
C GLY A 14 -16.83 0.14 3.35
N ASP A 15 -15.97 -0.35 2.42
CA ASP A 15 -16.10 -1.71 1.92
C ASP A 15 -15.70 -2.74 3.00
N GLN A 16 -16.30 -3.91 2.93
CA GLN A 16 -15.93 -5.06 3.77
C GLN A 16 -14.98 -5.98 3.01
N ILE A 17 -14.09 -6.66 3.73
CA ILE A 17 -13.21 -7.68 3.15
C ILE A 17 -14.08 -8.84 2.67
N PRO A 18 -14.10 -9.16 1.36
CA PRO A 18 -14.83 -10.31 0.85
C PRO A 18 -14.18 -11.62 1.31
N GLN A 19 -14.96 -12.70 1.32
CA GLN A 19 -14.41 -14.03 1.54
C GLN A 19 -13.51 -14.43 0.37
N GLY A 20 -12.40 -15.09 0.68
CA GLY A 20 -11.43 -15.54 -0.31
C GLY A 20 -10.00 -15.45 0.21
N ASP A 21 -9.11 -16.11 -0.50
CA ASP A 21 -7.66 -16.04 -0.22
C ASP A 21 -7.03 -14.92 -1.04
N TYR A 22 -6.76 -13.80 -0.39
CA TYR A 22 -6.19 -12.60 -0.98
C TYR A 22 -4.92 -12.18 -0.25
N ILE A 23 -3.94 -11.75 -0.99
CA ILE A 23 -2.79 -10.99 -0.46
C ILE A 23 -3.25 -9.54 -0.32
N LYS A 24 -3.41 -9.09 0.92
CA LYS A 24 -3.99 -7.78 1.26
C LYS A 24 -2.89 -6.76 1.50
N ILE A 25 -2.84 -5.72 0.65
CA ILE A 25 -1.88 -4.62 0.77
C ILE A 25 -2.62 -3.30 1.07
N TYR A 26 -2.34 -2.73 2.23
CA TYR A 26 -2.86 -1.41 2.60
C TYR A 26 -2.01 -0.29 1.98
N LEU A 27 -2.67 0.66 1.29
CA LEU A 27 -2.02 1.74 0.55
C LEU A 27 -2.06 3.05 1.35
N ALA A 28 -1.02 3.33 2.12
CA ALA A 28 -0.87 4.58 2.86
C ALA A 28 0.10 5.55 2.17
N GLY A 29 0.00 6.83 2.48
CA GLY A 29 0.98 7.80 2.00
C GLY A 29 0.44 9.21 1.79
N SER A 30 1.24 10.01 1.09
CA SER A 30 0.92 11.41 0.80
C SER A 30 -0.28 11.54 -0.12
N GLU A 31 -1.19 12.44 0.23
CA GLU A 31 -2.47 12.68 -0.44
C GLU A 31 -2.57 14.10 -1.02
N ASP A 32 -1.70 14.99 -0.58
CA ASP A 32 -1.78 16.45 -0.78
C ASP A 32 -1.20 16.98 -2.10
N LEU A 33 -0.61 16.10 -2.92
CA LEU A 33 0.04 16.52 -4.17
C LEU A 33 -0.50 15.75 -5.37
N ASN A 34 -1.60 16.24 -5.94
CA ASN A 34 -2.03 15.72 -7.23
C ASN A 34 -2.67 16.77 -8.12
N PRO A 35 -1.87 17.57 -8.85
CA PRO A 35 -2.39 18.56 -9.78
C PRO A 35 -3.09 17.94 -11.00
N SER A 36 -2.90 16.65 -11.28
CA SER A 36 -3.47 15.95 -12.44
C SER A 36 -4.67 15.06 -12.11
N ASN A 37 -5.20 15.09 -10.89
CA ASN A 37 -6.25 14.16 -10.39
C ASN A 37 -5.92 12.65 -10.50
N GLU A 38 -4.73 12.29 -10.93
CA GLU A 38 -4.32 10.90 -11.07
C GLU A 38 -3.62 10.41 -9.80
N LYS A 39 -4.32 9.60 -9.03
CA LYS A 39 -3.84 9.10 -7.75
C LYS A 39 -2.74 8.05 -7.96
N TRP A 40 -1.67 8.12 -7.18
CA TRP A 40 -0.59 7.13 -7.24
C TRP A 40 -1.07 5.71 -6.87
N GLN A 41 -2.12 5.60 -6.05
CA GLN A 41 -2.77 4.34 -5.70
C GLN A 41 -3.35 3.68 -6.94
N ASP A 42 -4.07 4.43 -7.78
CA ASP A 42 -4.67 3.93 -9.02
C ASP A 42 -3.59 3.46 -10.00
N LYS A 43 -2.49 4.21 -10.12
CA LYS A 43 -1.32 3.80 -10.93
C LYS A 43 -0.74 2.48 -10.46
N LEU A 44 -0.60 2.32 -9.13
CA LEU A 44 -0.07 1.09 -8.54
C LEU A 44 -1.00 -0.09 -8.83
N CYS A 45 -2.30 0.05 -8.58
CA CYS A 45 -3.28 -0.99 -8.82
C CYS A 45 -3.37 -1.40 -10.30
N ASN A 46 -3.38 -0.43 -11.22
CA ASN A 46 -3.39 -0.69 -12.67
C ASN A 46 -2.10 -1.38 -13.15
N ALA A 47 -0.95 -1.00 -12.60
CA ALA A 47 0.31 -1.68 -12.91
C ALA A 47 0.31 -3.13 -12.39
N MET A 48 -0.34 -3.41 -11.24
CA MET A 48 -0.51 -4.79 -10.77
C MET A 48 -1.35 -5.63 -11.72
N VAL A 49 -2.41 -5.10 -12.32
CA VAL A 49 -3.18 -5.82 -13.36
C VAL A 49 -2.26 -6.27 -14.50
N THR A 50 -1.36 -5.38 -14.95
CA THR A 50 -0.39 -5.72 -16.01
C THR A 50 0.58 -6.81 -15.57
N LEU A 51 1.03 -6.78 -14.32
CA LEU A 51 2.01 -7.74 -13.77
C LEU A 51 1.40 -9.11 -13.45
N THR A 52 0.09 -9.19 -13.19
CA THR A 52 -0.60 -10.45 -12.84
C THR A 52 -1.31 -11.07 -14.03
N ASP A 53 -2.05 -10.29 -14.81
CA ASP A 53 -3.00 -10.76 -15.81
C ASP A 53 -2.65 -10.29 -17.23
N GLY A 54 -1.68 -9.37 -17.39
CA GLY A 54 -1.29 -8.82 -18.67
C GLY A 54 -0.40 -9.76 -19.51
N PRO A 55 -0.13 -9.38 -20.77
CA PRO A 55 0.75 -10.15 -21.67
C PRO A 55 2.17 -10.37 -21.14
N GLY A 56 2.64 -9.45 -20.29
CA GLY A 56 3.94 -9.51 -19.61
C GLY A 56 3.86 -10.02 -18.17
N ALA A 57 2.80 -10.75 -17.82
CA ALA A 57 2.59 -11.20 -16.45
C ALA A 57 3.77 -12.04 -15.93
N ILE A 58 4.22 -11.69 -14.73
CA ILE A 58 5.36 -12.34 -14.08
C ILE A 58 4.88 -13.63 -13.43
N SER A 59 5.54 -14.75 -13.74
CA SER A 59 5.10 -16.09 -13.32
C SER A 59 4.83 -16.22 -11.83
N VAL A 60 5.65 -15.57 -10.98
CA VAL A 60 5.51 -15.60 -9.52
C VAL A 60 4.26 -14.87 -9.01
N PHE A 61 3.63 -14.01 -9.84
CA PHE A 61 2.41 -13.26 -9.50
C PHE A 61 1.16 -13.93 -10.08
N LYS A 62 1.31 -14.78 -11.09
CA LYS A 62 0.19 -15.50 -11.71
C LYS A 62 -0.53 -16.38 -10.71
N GLY A 63 -1.86 -16.39 -10.78
CA GLY A 63 -2.72 -17.22 -9.92
C GLY A 63 -2.77 -16.78 -8.45
N LYS A 64 -2.20 -15.60 -8.10
CA LYS A 64 -2.34 -15.00 -6.79
C LYS A 64 -3.41 -13.90 -6.85
N ASN A 65 -4.33 -13.92 -5.91
CA ASN A 65 -5.35 -12.89 -5.78
C ASN A 65 -4.80 -11.74 -4.91
N TRP A 66 -4.81 -10.54 -5.45
CA TRP A 66 -4.33 -9.34 -4.79
C TRP A 66 -5.50 -8.45 -4.41
N MET A 67 -5.47 -7.94 -3.20
CA MET A 67 -6.43 -6.99 -2.68
C MET A 67 -5.70 -5.74 -2.22
N PHE A 68 -5.93 -4.62 -2.88
CA PHE A 68 -5.40 -3.33 -2.49
C PHE A 68 -6.44 -2.58 -1.67
N ILE A 69 -6.09 -2.22 -0.45
CA ILE A 69 -6.96 -1.48 0.46
C ILE A 69 -6.61 0.00 0.32
N ASN A 70 -7.49 0.77 -0.31
CA ASN A 70 -7.29 2.18 -0.60
C ASN A 70 -8.06 3.05 0.40
N PRO A 71 -7.38 3.70 1.36
CA PRO A 71 -8.03 4.54 2.36
C PRO A 71 -8.45 5.91 1.86
N MET A 72 -8.15 6.23 0.58
CA MET A 72 -8.43 7.54 0.01
C MET A 72 -9.91 7.75 -0.24
N MET A 73 -10.38 8.94 0.14
CA MET A 73 -11.69 9.46 -0.27
C MET A 73 -11.51 10.63 -1.23
N ALA A 74 -12.53 10.91 -2.02
CA ALA A 74 -12.58 12.16 -2.76
C ALA A 74 -12.66 13.34 -1.76
N PRO A 75 -11.93 14.45 -1.98
CA PRO A 75 -11.88 15.56 -1.01
C PRO A 75 -13.25 16.08 -0.58
N GLN A 76 -14.22 16.13 -1.51
CA GLN A 76 -15.59 16.56 -1.25
C GLN A 76 -16.40 15.57 -0.39
N MET A 77 -15.91 14.34 -0.24
CA MET A 77 -16.52 13.26 0.56
C MET A 77 -15.78 13.03 1.88
N ASP A 78 -14.65 13.73 2.06
CA ASP A 78 -13.83 13.53 3.25
C ASP A 78 -14.49 14.24 4.44
N PRO A 79 -14.87 13.51 5.50
CA PRO A 79 -15.60 14.09 6.62
C PRO A 79 -14.73 15.06 7.41
N THR A 80 -15.36 16.12 7.93
CA THR A 80 -14.67 17.09 8.80
C THR A 80 -14.01 16.37 9.98
N PRO A 81 -12.70 16.57 10.22
CA PRO A 81 -11.98 15.93 11.30
C PRO A 81 -12.53 16.34 12.67
N SER A 82 -13.31 15.48 13.29
CA SER A 82 -13.87 15.70 14.62
C SER A 82 -14.36 14.39 15.22
N MET A 83 -14.05 14.17 16.50
CA MET A 83 -14.51 12.99 17.25
C MET A 83 -16.03 12.97 17.50
N ILE A 84 -16.70 14.10 17.34
CA ILE A 84 -18.18 14.17 17.40
C ILE A 84 -18.83 13.94 16.03
N ASN A 85 -18.06 13.84 14.96
CA ASN A 85 -18.54 13.51 13.63
C ASN A 85 -18.50 11.99 13.42
N PRO A 86 -19.65 11.29 13.38
CA PRO A 86 -19.69 9.84 13.24
C PRO A 86 -19.05 9.34 11.94
N GLU A 87 -19.15 10.09 10.85
CA GLU A 87 -18.56 9.71 9.56
C GLU A 87 -17.03 9.71 9.64
N PHE A 88 -16.45 10.71 10.32
CA PHE A 88 -15.01 10.76 10.56
C PHE A 88 -14.54 9.61 11.44
N VAL A 89 -15.26 9.33 12.55
CA VAL A 89 -14.94 8.21 13.44
C VAL A 89 -15.03 6.87 12.71
N ASN A 90 -16.09 6.67 11.94
CA ASN A 90 -16.27 5.44 11.14
C ASN A 90 -15.16 5.27 10.09
N LYS A 91 -14.74 6.36 9.43
CA LYS A 91 -13.60 6.34 8.50
C LYS A 91 -12.33 5.89 9.20
N LEU A 92 -11.98 6.51 10.34
CA LEU A 92 -10.78 6.16 11.10
C LEU A 92 -10.81 4.72 11.62
N THR A 93 -11.95 4.27 12.13
CA THR A 93 -12.14 2.89 12.58
C THR A 93 -11.88 1.93 11.43
N TRP A 94 -12.54 2.15 10.28
CA TRP A 94 -12.33 1.33 9.09
C TRP A 94 -10.87 1.32 8.64
N GLN A 95 -10.21 2.48 8.58
CA GLN A 95 -8.80 2.58 8.19
C GLN A 95 -7.89 1.78 9.13
N THR A 96 -8.14 1.86 10.44
CA THR A 96 -7.35 1.14 11.46
C THR A 96 -7.57 -0.37 11.33
N ASP A 97 -8.82 -0.80 11.20
CA ASP A 97 -9.16 -2.22 11.07
C ASP A 97 -8.56 -2.82 9.80
N MET A 98 -8.66 -2.11 8.67
CA MET A 98 -8.11 -2.55 7.39
C MET A 98 -6.57 -2.59 7.41
N MET A 99 -5.91 -1.62 8.04
CA MET A 99 -4.46 -1.60 8.19
C MET A 99 -3.98 -2.79 9.05
N ASN A 100 -4.73 -3.15 10.11
CA ASN A 100 -4.44 -4.31 10.95
C ASN A 100 -4.65 -5.63 10.19
N ALA A 101 -5.73 -5.74 9.41
CA ALA A 101 -6.09 -6.93 8.64
C ALA A 101 -5.22 -7.14 7.39
N ALA A 102 -4.49 -6.14 6.92
CA ALA A 102 -3.60 -6.24 5.76
C ALA A 102 -2.41 -7.16 6.05
N ASP A 103 -1.98 -7.90 5.04
CA ASP A 103 -0.75 -8.72 5.08
C ASP A 103 0.50 -7.85 4.91
N GLY A 104 0.38 -6.75 4.13
CA GLY A 104 1.44 -5.77 3.92
C GLY A 104 0.92 -4.34 3.94
N ILE A 105 1.80 -3.39 4.26
CA ILE A 105 1.52 -1.95 4.23
C ILE A 105 2.51 -1.28 3.29
N PHE A 106 2.01 -0.62 2.27
CA PHE A 106 2.83 0.23 1.41
C PHE A 106 2.63 1.69 1.78
N LEU A 107 3.71 2.34 2.20
CA LEU A 107 3.69 3.75 2.61
C LEU A 107 4.51 4.59 1.63
N ASN A 108 3.85 5.53 0.96
CA ASN A 108 4.46 6.33 -0.10
C ASN A 108 4.57 7.80 0.29
N PHE A 109 5.80 8.28 0.50
CA PHE A 109 6.13 9.67 0.76
C PHE A 109 6.47 10.38 -0.55
N LEU A 110 5.57 11.24 -1.01
CA LEU A 110 5.75 11.98 -2.25
C LEU A 110 6.70 13.18 -2.06
N LYS A 111 7.42 13.49 -3.12
CA LYS A 111 8.20 14.72 -3.25
C LYS A 111 7.35 15.94 -2.89
N ARG A 112 7.89 16.84 -2.05
CA ARG A 112 7.26 18.09 -1.62
C ARG A 112 5.93 17.96 -0.85
N SER A 113 5.49 16.76 -0.52
CA SER A 113 4.34 16.59 0.36
C SER A 113 4.66 17.14 1.75
N THR A 114 3.72 17.86 2.34
CA THR A 114 3.78 18.37 3.72
C THR A 114 2.74 17.75 4.63
N SER A 115 1.95 16.79 4.12
CA SER A 115 0.94 16.10 4.90
C SER A 115 1.55 15.39 6.12
N PRO A 116 0.99 15.57 7.32
CA PRO A 116 1.46 14.89 8.53
C PRO A 116 1.00 13.43 8.61
N LEU A 117 -0.07 13.06 7.90
CA LEU A 117 -0.68 11.73 7.99
C LEU A 117 0.28 10.58 7.64
N PRO A 118 1.11 10.67 6.58
CA PRO A 118 2.08 9.63 6.30
C PRO A 118 3.09 9.41 7.43
N LEU A 119 3.54 10.48 8.10
CA LEU A 119 4.45 10.36 9.26
C LEU A 119 3.77 9.73 10.47
N TYR A 120 2.50 10.09 10.72
CA TYR A 120 1.71 9.44 11.76
C TYR A 120 1.55 7.94 11.49
N THR A 121 1.15 7.56 10.29
CA THR A 121 1.03 6.15 9.87
C THR A 121 2.36 5.43 9.97
N PHE A 122 3.46 6.07 9.56
CA PHE A 122 4.81 5.53 9.68
C PHE A 122 5.17 5.22 11.14
N GLY A 123 4.94 6.16 12.04
CA GLY A 123 5.19 5.96 13.47
C GLY A 123 4.42 4.79 14.06
N LEU A 124 3.17 4.57 13.63
CA LEU A 124 2.35 3.44 14.06
C LEU A 124 2.82 2.09 13.51
N THR A 125 3.44 2.09 12.32
CA THR A 125 3.68 0.85 11.55
C THR A 125 5.13 0.48 11.40
N VAL A 126 6.08 1.32 11.79
CA VAL A 126 7.52 1.09 11.56
C VAL A 126 8.03 -0.21 12.21
N ASN A 127 7.39 -0.68 13.28
CA ASN A 127 7.73 -1.92 13.99
C ASN A 127 6.85 -3.13 13.63
N CYS A 128 5.91 -3.01 12.67
CA CYS A 128 4.92 -4.06 12.45
C CYS A 128 5.44 -5.28 11.65
N GLY A 129 6.65 -5.21 11.08
CA GLY A 129 7.26 -6.28 10.29
C GLY A 129 6.65 -6.51 8.90
N LYS A 130 5.68 -5.70 8.50
CA LYS A 130 4.96 -5.83 7.21
C LYS A 130 4.93 -4.52 6.40
N LEU A 131 5.81 -3.57 6.74
CA LEU A 131 5.88 -2.25 6.11
C LEU A 131 6.93 -2.20 5.01
N VAL A 132 6.55 -1.68 3.84
CA VAL A 132 7.45 -1.26 2.75
C VAL A 132 7.27 0.24 2.55
N VAL A 133 8.35 0.98 2.54
CA VAL A 133 8.35 2.44 2.37
C VAL A 133 8.95 2.82 1.03
N ARG A 134 8.29 3.72 0.31
CA ARG A 134 8.89 4.47 -0.79
C ARG A 134 8.95 5.94 -0.39
N CYS A 135 10.12 6.54 -0.44
CA CYS A 135 10.31 7.93 -0.05
C CYS A 135 11.15 8.68 -1.07
N SER A 136 10.66 9.85 -1.48
CA SER A 136 11.46 10.79 -2.28
C SER A 136 12.53 11.44 -1.41
N GLU A 137 13.76 11.54 -1.92
CA GLU A 137 14.85 12.30 -1.27
C GLU A 137 14.50 13.79 -1.08
N GLU A 138 13.55 14.29 -1.86
CA GLU A 138 13.04 15.66 -1.75
C GLU A 138 11.86 15.79 -0.77
N TYR A 139 11.50 14.72 -0.05
CA TYR A 139 10.52 14.79 1.03
C TYR A 139 11.15 15.48 2.24
N PHE A 140 10.45 16.44 2.85
CA PHE A 140 11.03 17.32 3.88
C PHE A 140 11.54 16.59 5.13
N GLN A 141 11.05 15.39 5.42
CA GLN A 141 11.50 14.53 6.52
C GLN A 141 12.22 13.26 6.03
N TYR A 142 12.81 13.27 4.83
CA TYR A 142 13.50 12.10 4.27
C TYR A 142 14.56 11.53 5.23
N GLY A 143 15.35 12.38 5.89
CA GLY A 143 16.37 11.95 6.84
C GLY A 143 15.80 11.17 8.01
N LEU A 144 14.66 11.62 8.58
CA LEU A 144 13.95 10.90 9.65
C LEU A 144 13.44 9.55 9.15
N VAL A 145 12.76 9.54 8.01
CA VAL A 145 12.21 8.31 7.42
C VAL A 145 13.33 7.31 7.14
N SER A 146 14.43 7.76 6.52
CA SER A 146 15.59 6.93 6.19
C SER A 146 16.24 6.34 7.44
N PHE A 147 16.48 7.16 8.47
CA PHE A 147 17.05 6.71 9.74
C PHE A 147 16.19 5.63 10.40
N MET A 148 14.88 5.87 10.49
CA MET A 148 13.95 4.93 11.13
C MET A 148 13.80 3.63 10.33
N CYS A 149 13.76 3.70 9.00
CA CYS A 149 13.76 2.52 8.15
C CYS A 149 15.01 1.66 8.39
N GLY A 150 16.20 2.29 8.44
CA GLY A 150 17.45 1.57 8.76
C GLY A 150 17.44 0.95 10.15
N ARG A 151 16.96 1.68 11.17
CA ARG A 151 16.90 1.20 12.56
C ARG A 151 15.95 0.00 12.74
N HIS A 152 14.87 -0.06 11.99
CA HIS A 152 13.83 -1.10 12.11
C HIS A 152 13.85 -2.13 10.98
N SER A 153 14.90 -2.11 10.13
CA SER A 153 15.05 -3.02 8.99
C SER A 153 13.85 -2.99 8.03
N VAL A 154 13.23 -1.82 7.87
CA VAL A 154 12.13 -1.59 6.94
C VAL A 154 12.70 -1.33 5.54
N PRO A 155 12.27 -2.05 4.49
CA PRO A 155 12.67 -1.74 3.12
C PRO A 155 12.32 -0.31 2.73
N LEU A 156 13.34 0.48 2.39
CA LEU A 156 13.20 1.84 1.89
C LEU A 156 13.52 1.87 0.40
N LEU A 157 12.52 2.16 -0.40
CA LEU A 157 12.62 2.24 -1.85
C LEU A 157 12.77 3.70 -2.30
N PRO A 158 13.66 3.98 -3.27
CA PRO A 158 13.78 5.32 -3.85
C PRO A 158 12.54 5.69 -4.66
N ASN A 159 12.33 6.99 -4.89
CA ASN A 159 11.15 7.51 -5.61
C ASN A 159 10.97 6.93 -7.03
N LYS A 160 12.07 6.55 -7.69
CA LYS A 160 12.07 5.94 -9.04
C LYS A 160 11.66 4.46 -9.07
N SER A 161 11.47 3.84 -7.91
CA SER A 161 11.09 2.42 -7.83
C SER A 161 9.76 2.16 -8.50
N THR A 162 9.73 1.08 -9.25
CA THR A 162 8.54 0.60 -9.97
C THR A 162 7.60 -0.18 -9.04
N VAL A 163 6.40 -0.47 -9.50
CA VAL A 163 5.46 -1.36 -8.79
C VAL A 163 6.07 -2.74 -8.58
N LYS A 164 6.83 -3.23 -9.56
CA LYS A 164 7.56 -4.50 -9.45
C LYS A 164 8.53 -4.49 -8.25
N ASP A 165 9.29 -3.41 -8.06
CA ASP A 165 10.21 -3.30 -6.92
C ASP A 165 9.48 -3.31 -5.59
N VAL A 166 8.32 -2.63 -5.51
CA VAL A 166 7.45 -2.63 -4.32
C VAL A 166 7.00 -4.05 -3.98
N ILE A 167 6.52 -4.79 -4.97
CA ILE A 167 6.03 -6.16 -4.75
C ILE A 167 7.17 -7.10 -4.37
N TRP A 168 8.34 -6.97 -4.99
CA TRP A 168 9.52 -7.76 -4.59
C TRP A 168 9.96 -7.47 -3.15
N ALA A 169 9.85 -6.23 -2.69
CA ALA A 169 10.11 -5.91 -1.29
C ALA A 169 9.13 -6.63 -0.35
N PHE A 170 7.83 -6.74 -0.72
CA PHE A 170 6.88 -7.54 0.04
C PHE A 170 7.22 -9.03 0.03
N PHE A 171 7.65 -9.58 -1.09
CA PHE A 171 8.11 -10.99 -1.13
C PHE A 171 9.26 -11.27 -0.17
N SER A 172 10.13 -10.29 0.07
CA SER A 172 11.23 -10.44 1.05
C SER A 172 10.73 -10.41 2.50
N LEU A 173 9.64 -9.69 2.77
CA LEU A 173 9.11 -9.50 4.13
C LEU A 173 8.09 -10.56 4.53
N LEU A 174 7.26 -11.03 3.59
CA LEU A 174 6.10 -11.85 3.89
C LEU A 174 6.40 -13.34 3.62
N PRO A 175 6.61 -14.14 4.69
CA PRO A 175 6.91 -15.57 4.54
C PRO A 175 5.83 -16.33 3.76
N SER A 176 4.57 -15.93 3.89
CA SER A 176 3.45 -16.49 3.13
C SER A 176 3.60 -16.36 1.61
N LEU A 177 4.37 -15.39 1.13
CA LEU A 177 4.68 -15.22 -0.28
C LEU A 177 5.88 -16.05 -0.73
N GLN A 178 6.77 -16.44 0.20
CA GLN A 178 8.01 -17.15 -0.09
C GLN A 178 7.81 -18.67 -0.28
N VAL A 179 6.79 -19.27 0.33
CA VAL A 179 6.57 -20.72 0.38
C VAL A 179 6.43 -21.34 -1.03
N ASN A 180 5.93 -20.58 -2.00
CA ASN A 180 5.75 -21.06 -3.37
C ASN A 180 7.00 -20.96 -4.26
N GLN A 181 8.11 -20.35 -3.81
CA GLN A 181 9.35 -20.30 -4.60
C GLN A 181 10.19 -21.57 -4.51
N LYS A 182 10.09 -22.32 -3.41
CA LYS A 182 10.86 -23.57 -3.23
C LYS A 182 10.38 -24.74 -4.11
N LEU A 183 9.21 -24.63 -4.72
CA LEU A 183 8.61 -25.69 -5.55
C LEU A 183 8.92 -25.55 -7.05
N GLN A 184 9.66 -24.53 -7.49
CA GLN A 184 9.93 -24.25 -8.91
C GLN A 184 11.42 -24.16 -9.27
N LEU A 185 12.31 -24.77 -8.50
CA LEU A 185 13.68 -25.00 -8.98
C LEU A 185 13.65 -26.26 -9.86
N PRO A 186 13.90 -26.19 -11.18
CA PRO A 186 14.14 -27.36 -12.00
C PRO A 186 15.43 -28.04 -11.52
N GLU A 187 15.42 -29.37 -11.42
CA GLU A 187 16.59 -30.22 -11.26
C GLU A 187 17.58 -30.04 -12.41
#